data_fa13300b31a1d235e09083f82ef5368b
#
_entry.id   fa13300b31a1d235e09083f82ef5368b
#
_cell.length_a   1.000
_cell.length_b   1.000
_cell.length_c   1.000
_cell.angle_alpha   90.00
_cell.angle_beta   90.00
_cell.angle_gamma   90.00
#
_symmetry.space_group_name_H-M   'P 1'
#
loop_
_entity.id
_entity.type
_entity.pdbx_description
1 polymer ?
#
loop_
_entity_poly.entity_id
_entity_poly.type
_entity_poly.pdbx_seq_one_letter_code
_entity_poly.pdbx_strand_id
1 'polypeptide(L)'
;MEANLPAVTYLLMPKRLLIADDSYLVRETIKNVLAGRTDITVCGEASNGLEAVEKAKALKPDLILLDLAMPEMNGAETASVLKMTVPGVRIILFTMYSENVGSYLTSAIGIDAVLSKPDGMTALLSAIETALTSTSTLIDEQKATQKPAETTLPSVERRKASQV
;
A
#
# COMPACT_ATOMS: atom_id res chain seq x y z
N MET A 1 16.18 19.11 -1.77
CA MET A 1 15.77 19.42 -0.38
C MET A 1 14.39 18.83 -0.16
N GLU A 2 14.33 17.67 0.45
CA GLU A 2 13.03 17.12 0.89
C GLU A 2 12.64 17.89 2.16
N ALA A 3 11.53 18.63 2.07
CA ALA A 3 10.98 19.31 3.22
C ALA A 3 10.52 18.25 4.24
N ASN A 4 11.22 18.17 5.37
CA ASN A 4 10.84 17.32 6.50
C ASN A 4 9.60 17.92 7.18
N LEU A 5 8.43 17.64 6.62
CA LEU A 5 7.15 18.06 7.20
C LEU A 5 6.89 17.27 8.49
N PRO A 6 6.33 17.88 9.53
CA PRO A 6 6.02 17.17 10.77
C PRO A 6 5.01 16.05 10.52
N ALA A 7 5.12 14.95 11.27
CA ALA A 7 4.29 13.75 11.10
C ALA A 7 2.77 14.03 11.08
N VAL A 8 2.31 15.06 11.80
CA VAL A 8 0.91 15.52 11.81
C VAL A 8 0.47 16.05 10.43
N THR A 9 1.37 16.63 9.66
CA THR A 9 1.06 17.15 8.31
C THR A 9 0.85 16.02 7.31
N TYR A 10 1.54 14.88 7.47
CA TYR A 10 1.32 13.70 6.64
C TYR A 10 -0.05 13.04 6.90
N LEU A 11 -0.57 13.12 8.12
CA LEU A 11 -1.92 12.61 8.47
C LEU A 11 -3.04 13.42 7.83
N LEU A 12 -2.79 14.68 7.47
CA LEU A 12 -3.78 15.60 6.89
C LEU A 12 -3.74 15.66 5.36
N MET A 13 -2.76 15.00 4.72
CA MET A 13 -2.70 14.97 3.26
C MET A 13 -3.65 13.91 2.70
N PRO A 14 -4.41 14.25 1.64
CA PRO A 14 -5.26 13.27 0.96
C PRO A 14 -4.43 12.07 0.48
N LYS A 15 -4.93 10.87 0.69
CA LYS A 15 -4.33 9.66 0.16
C LYS A 15 -4.46 9.60 -1.36
N ARG A 16 -3.41 9.21 -2.01
CA ARG A 16 -3.29 9.21 -3.46
C ARG A 16 -3.72 7.87 -4.02
N LEU A 17 -4.76 7.87 -4.83
CA LEU A 17 -5.34 6.70 -5.48
C LEU A 17 -5.03 6.71 -6.97
N LEU A 18 -4.48 5.62 -7.49
CA LEU A 18 -4.40 5.32 -8.93
C LEU A 18 -5.49 4.31 -9.29
N ILE A 19 -6.26 4.57 -10.36
CA ILE A 19 -7.29 3.67 -10.85
C ILE A 19 -6.81 3.05 -12.16
N ALA A 20 -6.71 1.72 -12.21
CA ALA A 20 -6.32 0.96 -13.38
C ALA A 20 -7.44 -0.01 -13.78
N ASP A 21 -8.14 0.29 -14.86
CA ASP A 21 -9.27 -0.47 -15.40
C ASP A 21 -9.39 -0.13 -16.89
N ASP A 22 -9.61 -1.10 -17.76
CA ASP A 22 -9.75 -0.86 -19.20
C ASP A 22 -11.06 -0.16 -19.56
N SER A 23 -12.08 -0.30 -18.70
CA SER A 23 -13.37 0.36 -18.87
C SER A 23 -13.34 1.81 -18.40
N TYR A 24 -13.40 2.74 -19.34
CA TYR A 24 -13.57 4.16 -19.06
C TYR A 24 -14.75 4.45 -18.12
N LEU A 25 -15.89 3.77 -18.34
CA LEU A 25 -17.10 3.98 -17.54
C LEU A 25 -16.90 3.57 -16.07
N VAL A 26 -16.14 2.50 -15.82
CA VAL A 26 -15.82 2.07 -14.45
C VAL A 26 -14.95 3.13 -13.78
N ARG A 27 -13.92 3.63 -14.45
CA ARG A 27 -13.05 4.68 -13.90
C ARG A 27 -13.83 5.95 -13.57
N GLU A 28 -14.70 6.41 -14.48
CA GLU A 28 -15.58 7.57 -14.23
C GLU A 28 -16.53 7.36 -13.06
N THR A 29 -17.12 6.16 -12.95
CA THR A 29 -18.01 5.85 -11.83
C THR A 29 -17.28 5.92 -10.50
N ILE A 30 -16.08 5.35 -10.41
CA ILE A 30 -15.25 5.41 -9.19
C ILE A 30 -14.89 6.86 -8.85
N LYS A 31 -14.46 7.65 -9.83
CA LYS A 31 -14.15 9.08 -9.62
C LYS A 31 -15.34 9.86 -9.10
N ASN A 32 -16.52 9.63 -9.67
CA ASN A 32 -17.75 10.32 -9.25
C ASN A 32 -18.14 9.97 -7.81
N VAL A 33 -17.98 8.69 -7.41
CA VAL A 33 -18.24 8.25 -6.04
C VAL A 33 -17.25 8.87 -5.04
N LEU A 34 -16.02 9.11 -5.46
CA LEU A 34 -14.96 9.70 -4.64
C LEU A 34 -14.93 11.23 -4.66
N ALA A 35 -15.65 11.89 -5.57
CA ALA A 35 -15.59 13.35 -5.78
C ALA A 35 -15.94 14.18 -4.54
N GLY A 36 -16.72 13.64 -3.60
CA GLY A 36 -17.07 14.32 -2.33
C GLY A 36 -16.06 14.07 -1.18
N ARG A 37 -15.02 13.26 -1.41
CA ARG A 37 -14.02 12.89 -0.38
C ARG A 37 -12.88 13.92 -0.37
N THR A 38 -12.53 14.38 0.82
CA THR A 38 -11.37 15.28 1.03
C THR A 38 -10.12 14.55 1.48
N ASP A 39 -10.28 13.31 1.91
CA ASP A 39 -9.23 12.43 2.43
C ASP A 39 -8.57 11.55 1.35
N ILE A 40 -9.13 11.52 0.14
CA ILE A 40 -8.64 10.75 -1.00
C ILE A 40 -8.57 11.63 -2.25
N THR A 41 -7.49 11.50 -3.01
CA THR A 41 -7.33 12.16 -4.30
C THR A 41 -6.99 11.13 -5.37
N VAL A 42 -7.75 11.06 -6.45
CA VAL A 42 -7.40 10.29 -7.62
C VAL A 42 -6.25 10.98 -8.33
N CYS A 43 -5.06 10.43 -8.21
CA CYS A 43 -3.83 11.01 -8.74
C CYS A 43 -3.55 10.61 -10.19
N GLY A 44 -4.25 9.60 -10.71
CA GLY A 44 -4.10 9.15 -12.09
C GLY A 44 -5.04 8.02 -12.44
N GLU A 45 -5.11 7.74 -13.74
CA GLU A 45 -5.88 6.64 -14.32
C GLU A 45 -4.98 5.87 -15.30
N ALA A 46 -5.22 4.58 -15.45
CA ALA A 46 -4.57 3.72 -16.43
C ALA A 46 -5.61 2.81 -17.09
N SER A 47 -5.43 2.52 -18.37
CA SER A 47 -6.31 1.66 -19.16
C SER A 47 -5.76 0.25 -19.39
N ASN A 48 -4.53 0.00 -18.96
CA ASN A 48 -3.85 -1.30 -19.05
C ASN A 48 -2.76 -1.40 -17.97
N GLY A 49 -2.20 -2.59 -17.80
CA GLY A 49 -1.22 -2.87 -16.76
C GLY A 49 0.12 -2.17 -16.95
N LEU A 50 0.59 -2.00 -18.20
CA LEU A 50 1.86 -1.30 -18.49
C LEU A 50 1.76 0.17 -18.09
N GLU A 51 0.68 0.82 -18.50
CA GLU A 51 0.39 2.21 -18.14
C GLU A 51 0.25 2.38 -16.61
N ALA A 52 -0.37 1.41 -15.94
CA ALA A 52 -0.51 1.41 -14.48
C ALA A 52 0.85 1.38 -13.78
N VAL A 53 1.79 0.54 -14.23
CA VAL A 53 3.15 0.46 -13.68
C VAL A 53 3.92 1.76 -13.90
N GLU A 54 3.87 2.32 -15.10
CA GLU A 54 4.55 3.60 -15.41
C GLU A 54 4.03 4.75 -14.54
N LYS A 55 2.71 4.89 -14.46
CA LYS A 55 2.07 5.92 -13.65
C LYS A 55 2.30 5.72 -12.17
N ALA A 56 2.28 4.50 -11.67
CA ALA A 56 2.57 4.22 -10.27
C ALA A 56 4.00 4.63 -9.88
N LYS A 57 4.99 4.37 -10.72
CA LYS A 57 6.38 4.80 -10.50
C LYS A 57 6.50 6.33 -10.46
N ALA A 58 5.83 7.01 -11.38
CA ALA A 58 5.89 8.47 -11.49
C ALA A 58 5.09 9.18 -10.38
N LEU A 59 3.89 8.69 -10.10
CA LEU A 59 2.92 9.35 -9.23
C LEU A 59 3.03 8.91 -7.76
N LYS A 60 3.65 7.75 -7.49
CA LYS A 60 3.80 7.17 -6.15
C LYS A 60 2.49 7.18 -5.36
N PRO A 61 1.44 6.47 -5.82
CA PRO A 61 0.16 6.39 -5.11
C PRO A 61 0.31 5.64 -3.78
N ASP A 62 -0.56 5.94 -2.82
CA ASP A 62 -0.70 5.17 -1.59
C ASP A 62 -1.48 3.87 -1.84
N LEU A 63 -2.44 3.92 -2.77
CA LEU A 63 -3.32 2.82 -3.11
C LEU A 63 -3.55 2.75 -4.62
N ILE A 64 -3.63 1.53 -5.14
CA ILE A 64 -4.01 1.25 -6.52
C ILE A 64 -5.27 0.37 -6.51
N LEU A 65 -6.31 0.85 -7.18
CA LEU A 65 -7.42 0.03 -7.62
C LEU A 65 -7.08 -0.58 -8.96
N LEU A 66 -7.13 -1.90 -9.06
CA LEU A 66 -6.61 -2.62 -10.20
C LEU A 66 -7.63 -3.64 -10.70
N ASP A 67 -8.03 -3.54 -11.95
CA ASP A 67 -8.82 -4.60 -12.57
C ASP A 67 -7.93 -5.79 -12.94
N LEU A 68 -8.50 -6.98 -12.86
CA LEU A 68 -7.80 -8.23 -13.22
C LEU A 68 -7.72 -8.43 -14.73
N ALA A 69 -8.81 -8.10 -15.44
CA ALA A 69 -8.94 -8.36 -16.87
C ALA A 69 -8.62 -7.12 -17.71
N MET A 70 -7.34 -6.82 -17.89
CA MET A 70 -6.87 -5.71 -18.72
C MET A 70 -6.06 -6.22 -19.92
N PRO A 71 -6.03 -5.47 -21.03
CA PRO A 71 -5.17 -5.77 -22.17
C PRO A 71 -3.69 -5.57 -21.84
N GLU A 72 -2.82 -6.15 -22.67
CA GLU A 72 -1.34 -6.05 -22.64
C GLU A 72 -0.70 -6.71 -21.41
N MET A 73 -1.08 -6.33 -20.21
CA MET A 73 -0.64 -6.92 -18.95
C MET A 73 -1.83 -7.04 -18.01
N ASN A 74 -2.17 -8.25 -17.58
CA ASN A 74 -3.30 -8.49 -16.68
C ASN A 74 -3.02 -7.98 -15.26
N GLY A 75 -4.09 -7.88 -14.44
CA GLY A 75 -3.97 -7.31 -13.10
C GLY A 75 -3.06 -8.10 -12.14
N ALA A 76 -2.98 -9.43 -12.27
CA ALA A 76 -2.10 -10.24 -11.42
C ALA A 76 -0.63 -10.01 -11.74
N GLU A 77 -0.28 -9.97 -13.02
CA GLU A 77 1.06 -9.62 -13.50
C GLU A 77 1.42 -8.19 -13.10
N THR A 78 0.51 -7.25 -13.31
CA THR A 78 0.65 -5.85 -12.93
C THR A 78 0.92 -5.71 -11.42
N ALA A 79 0.13 -6.37 -10.57
CA ALA A 79 0.32 -6.35 -9.13
C ALA A 79 1.68 -6.89 -8.70
N SER A 80 2.14 -7.98 -9.31
CA SER A 80 3.47 -8.56 -9.04
C SER A 80 4.59 -7.55 -9.35
N VAL A 81 4.51 -6.88 -10.50
CA VAL A 81 5.49 -5.85 -10.88
C VAL A 81 5.42 -4.64 -9.94
N LEU A 82 4.21 -4.20 -9.58
CA LEU A 82 4.01 -3.06 -8.68
C LEU A 82 4.58 -3.31 -7.29
N LYS A 83 4.38 -4.48 -6.70
CA LYS A 83 4.94 -4.84 -5.39
C LYS A 83 6.47 -4.83 -5.38
N MET A 84 7.12 -5.15 -6.51
CA MET A 84 8.58 -5.08 -6.65
C MET A 84 9.10 -3.66 -6.91
N THR A 85 8.34 -2.83 -7.63
CA THR A 85 8.83 -1.54 -8.16
C THR A 85 8.34 -0.32 -7.39
N VAL A 86 7.24 -0.45 -6.64
CA VAL A 86 6.66 0.61 -5.79
C VAL A 86 6.48 0.05 -4.37
N PRO A 87 7.55 -0.03 -3.57
CA PRO A 87 7.47 -0.59 -2.22
C PRO A 87 6.45 0.12 -1.34
N GLY A 88 5.67 -0.67 -0.60
CA GLY A 88 4.66 -0.14 0.32
C GLY A 88 3.32 0.25 -0.32
N VAL A 89 3.19 0.19 -1.65
CA VAL A 89 1.91 0.48 -2.30
C VAL A 89 0.84 -0.56 -1.90
N ARG A 90 -0.33 -0.08 -1.55
CA ARG A 90 -1.51 -0.92 -1.32
C ARG A 90 -2.18 -1.24 -2.65
N ILE A 91 -2.68 -2.45 -2.80
CA ILE A 91 -3.36 -2.89 -4.01
C ILE A 91 -4.68 -3.57 -3.65
N ILE A 92 -5.77 -3.05 -4.20
CA ILE A 92 -7.09 -3.67 -4.17
C ILE A 92 -7.41 -4.12 -5.59
N LEU A 93 -7.65 -5.41 -5.79
CA LEU A 93 -8.24 -5.91 -7.03
C LEU A 93 -9.74 -5.67 -7.00
N PHE A 94 -10.27 -5.05 -8.05
CA PHE A 94 -11.69 -4.79 -8.23
C PHE A 94 -12.12 -5.32 -9.59
N THR A 95 -12.68 -6.53 -9.62
CA THR A 95 -12.83 -7.30 -10.84
C THR A 95 -14.20 -7.96 -10.97
N MET A 96 -14.62 -8.28 -12.19
CA MET A 96 -15.82 -9.09 -12.45
C MET A 96 -15.63 -10.57 -12.03
N TYR A 97 -14.38 -11.02 -11.86
CA TYR A 97 -14.01 -12.43 -11.66
C TYR A 97 -13.30 -12.65 -10.33
N SER A 98 -14.00 -12.45 -9.20
CA SER A 98 -13.40 -12.60 -7.86
C SER A 98 -13.38 -14.05 -7.36
N GLU A 99 -14.22 -14.92 -7.90
CA GLU A 99 -14.33 -16.31 -7.46
C GLU A 99 -13.07 -17.11 -7.81
N ASN A 100 -12.52 -17.82 -6.83
CA ASN A 100 -11.34 -18.69 -6.93
C ASN A 100 -9.96 -18.03 -7.10
N VAL A 101 -9.86 -16.71 -7.21
CA VAL A 101 -8.57 -16.01 -7.44
C VAL A 101 -8.06 -15.32 -6.16
N GLY A 102 -8.96 -14.95 -5.26
CA GLY A 102 -8.69 -14.07 -4.14
C GLY A 102 -7.64 -14.58 -3.15
N SER A 103 -7.76 -15.80 -2.67
CA SER A 103 -6.88 -16.34 -1.63
C SER A 103 -5.44 -16.54 -2.12
N TYR A 104 -5.26 -16.98 -3.35
CA TYR A 104 -3.93 -17.15 -3.95
C TYR A 104 -3.23 -15.79 -4.16
N LEU A 105 -3.94 -14.82 -4.74
CA LEU A 105 -3.37 -13.50 -5.03
C LEU A 105 -3.04 -12.71 -3.76
N THR A 106 -3.89 -12.78 -2.73
CA THR A 106 -3.62 -12.11 -1.45
C THR A 106 -2.40 -12.67 -0.75
N SER A 107 -2.24 -13.99 -0.73
CA SER A 107 -1.12 -14.65 -0.03
C SER A 107 0.18 -14.64 -0.83
N ALA A 108 0.14 -14.91 -2.14
CA ALA A 108 1.33 -15.07 -2.97
C ALA A 108 1.93 -13.74 -3.44
N ILE A 109 1.08 -12.74 -3.76
CA ILE A 109 1.51 -11.44 -4.32
C ILE A 109 1.47 -10.35 -3.25
N GLY A 110 0.75 -10.54 -2.16
CA GLY A 110 0.58 -9.53 -1.12
C GLY A 110 -0.43 -8.44 -1.50
N ILE A 111 -1.52 -8.84 -2.17
CA ILE A 111 -2.65 -7.96 -2.48
C ILE A 111 -3.46 -7.73 -1.21
N ASP A 112 -3.87 -6.50 -0.95
CA ASP A 112 -4.52 -6.11 0.30
C ASP A 112 -5.99 -6.53 0.36
N ALA A 113 -6.70 -6.52 -0.77
CA ALA A 113 -8.07 -7.02 -0.88
C ALA A 113 -8.42 -7.40 -2.32
N VAL A 114 -9.37 -8.33 -2.46
CA VAL A 114 -9.98 -8.69 -3.75
C VAL A 114 -11.49 -8.51 -3.61
N LEU A 115 -12.07 -7.70 -4.48
CA LEU A 115 -13.48 -7.35 -4.49
C LEU A 115 -14.11 -7.67 -5.84
N SER A 116 -15.35 -8.11 -5.79
CA SER A 116 -16.17 -8.29 -6.99
C SER A 116 -16.83 -6.97 -7.38
N LYS A 117 -16.78 -6.59 -8.67
CA LYS A 117 -17.52 -5.41 -9.16
C LYS A 117 -19.02 -5.48 -8.86
N PRO A 118 -19.68 -6.67 -8.97
CA PRO A 118 -21.06 -6.85 -8.51
C PRO A 118 -21.35 -6.53 -7.04
N ASP A 119 -20.36 -6.61 -6.14
CA ASP A 119 -20.55 -6.27 -4.71
C ASP A 119 -20.77 -4.76 -4.49
N GLY A 120 -20.49 -3.98 -5.51
CA GLY A 120 -20.86 -2.57 -5.59
C GLY A 120 -19.89 -1.60 -4.91
N MET A 121 -20.21 -0.32 -5.05
CA MET A 121 -19.36 0.78 -4.60
C MET A 121 -19.23 0.88 -3.07
N THR A 122 -20.23 0.41 -2.32
CA THR A 122 -20.17 0.43 -0.85
C THR A 122 -19.07 -0.50 -0.33
N ALA A 123 -18.96 -1.71 -0.88
CA ALA A 123 -17.90 -2.65 -0.53
C ALA A 123 -16.53 -2.09 -0.91
N LEU A 124 -16.44 -1.46 -2.08
CA LEU A 124 -15.22 -0.81 -2.53
C LEU A 124 -14.77 0.31 -1.59
N LEU A 125 -15.66 1.21 -1.19
CA LEU A 125 -15.35 2.30 -0.26
C LEU A 125 -14.86 1.78 1.09
N SER A 126 -15.51 0.76 1.64
CA SER A 126 -15.10 0.12 2.89
C SER A 126 -13.71 -0.51 2.81
N ALA A 127 -13.39 -1.16 1.69
CA ALA A 127 -12.07 -1.76 1.48
C ALA A 127 -10.97 -0.68 1.31
N ILE A 128 -11.25 0.41 0.63
CA ILE A 128 -10.34 1.56 0.50
C ILE A 128 -10.02 2.12 1.90
N GLU A 129 -11.03 2.35 2.73
CA GLU A 129 -10.86 2.85 4.09
C GLU A 129 -10.00 1.90 4.93
N THR A 130 -10.30 0.61 4.89
CA THR A 130 -9.53 -0.41 5.60
C THR A 130 -8.07 -0.44 5.14
N ALA A 131 -7.83 -0.44 3.82
CA ALA A 131 -6.49 -0.46 3.27
C ALA A 131 -5.67 0.78 3.67
N LEU A 132 -6.27 1.95 3.71
CA LEU A 132 -5.57 3.20 4.02
C LEU A 132 -5.35 3.41 5.53
N THR A 133 -6.21 2.88 6.39
CA THR A 133 -6.08 3.00 7.85
C THR A 133 -5.12 1.98 8.45
N SER A 134 -4.98 0.79 7.86
CA SER A 134 -4.08 -0.27 8.36
C SER A 134 -2.59 0.13 8.38
N THR A 135 -2.20 1.22 7.75
CA THR A 135 -0.81 1.71 7.73
C THR A 135 -0.45 2.50 9.00
N SER A 136 -1.43 3.01 9.74
CA SER A 136 -1.17 3.84 10.94
C SER A 136 -0.72 3.03 12.16
N THR A 137 -1.05 1.74 12.24
CA THR A 137 -0.80 0.92 13.44
C THR A 137 0.64 0.38 13.51
N LEU A 138 1.34 0.25 12.37
CA LEU A 138 2.69 -0.34 12.35
C LEU A 138 3.82 0.65 12.68
N ILE A 139 3.55 1.95 12.67
CA ILE A 139 4.58 2.97 12.96
C ILE A 139 4.74 3.19 14.47
N ASP A 140 3.68 2.97 15.26
CA ASP A 140 3.73 3.17 16.72
C ASP A 140 4.36 1.99 17.49
N GLU A 141 4.25 0.75 16.99
CA GLU A 141 4.84 -0.39 17.69
C GLU A 141 6.37 -0.49 17.54
N GLN A 142 6.95 -0.03 16.44
CA GLN A 142 8.42 -0.08 16.26
C GLN A 142 9.18 1.01 17.02
N LYS A 143 8.52 2.07 17.48
CA LYS A 143 9.15 3.14 18.25
C LYS A 143 9.18 2.90 19.75
N ALA A 144 8.38 1.95 20.24
CA ALA A 144 8.28 1.62 21.67
C ALA A 144 9.32 0.60 22.17
N THR A 145 10.04 -0.08 21.29
CA THR A 145 10.98 -1.18 21.66
C THR A 145 12.46 -0.82 21.60
N GLN A 146 12.83 0.42 21.28
CA GLN A 146 14.22 0.86 21.38
C GLN A 146 14.48 1.62 22.71
N LYS A 147 14.51 0.87 23.81
CA LYS A 147 15.16 1.31 25.04
C LYS A 147 16.67 1.07 24.89
N PRO A 148 17.55 2.06 25.14
CA PRO A 148 19.00 1.84 25.05
C PRO A 148 19.42 0.83 26.10
N ALA A 149 20.10 -0.21 25.67
CA ALA A 149 20.78 -1.12 26.58
C ALA A 149 21.93 -0.38 27.26
N GLU A 150 21.82 -0.23 28.57
CA GLU A 150 22.85 0.31 29.45
C GLU A 150 24.05 -0.66 29.44
N THR A 151 25.15 -0.22 28.89
CA THR A 151 26.41 -0.98 28.83
C THR A 151 27.05 -0.97 30.21
N THR A 152 26.85 -2.03 30.97
CA THR A 152 27.62 -2.30 32.18
C THR A 152 28.92 -3.00 31.79
N LEU A 153 30.03 -2.28 31.90
CA LEU A 153 31.38 -2.85 31.74
C LEU A 153 31.69 -3.76 32.91
N PRO A 154 32.22 -4.98 32.72
CA PRO A 154 32.70 -5.81 33.81
C PRO A 154 34.06 -5.30 34.31
N SER A 155 34.15 -5.09 35.62
CA SER A 155 35.35 -4.73 36.35
C SER A 155 36.45 -5.77 36.21
N VAL A 156 37.63 -5.34 35.78
CA VAL A 156 38.81 -6.19 35.69
C VAL A 156 39.37 -6.39 37.09
N GLU A 157 39.23 -7.57 37.64
CA GLU A 157 39.88 -8.02 38.89
C GLU A 157 41.31 -8.39 38.62
N ARG A 158 42.25 -7.56 39.13
CA ARG A 158 43.70 -7.83 39.14
C ARG A 158 43.99 -8.92 40.13
N ARG A 159 44.30 -10.14 39.67
CA ARG A 159 44.99 -11.13 40.52
C ARG A 159 46.45 -10.87 40.48
N LYS A 160 46.99 -10.54 41.68
CA LYS A 160 48.39 -10.47 41.97
C LYS A 160 49.04 -11.87 41.91
N ALA A 161 50.10 -11.98 41.16
CA ALA A 161 51.02 -13.07 41.25
C ALA A 161 51.79 -12.95 42.57
N SER A 162 51.84 -14.04 43.36
CA SER A 162 52.83 -14.18 44.44
C SER A 162 53.63 -15.46 44.17
N GLN A 163 54.91 -15.19 44.19
CA GLN A 163 56.03 -16.15 44.07
C GLN A 163 55.97 -17.26 45.15
N VAL A 164 56.34 -18.43 44.81
CA VAL A 164 57.60 -19.08 45.27
C VAL A 164 57.89 -20.23 44.32
#